data_9e536830a70c8b2b46b254607038ca6c
#
_entry.id   9e536830a70c8b2b46b254607038ca6c
#
_cell.length_a   1.000
_cell.length_b   1.000
_cell.length_c   1.000
_cell.angle_alpha   90.00
_cell.angle_beta   90.00
_cell.angle_gamma   90.00
#
_symmetry.space_group_name_H-M   'P 1'
#
loop_
_entity.id
_entity.type
_entity.pdbx_description
1 polymer ?
#
loop_
_entity_poly.entity_id
_entity_poly.type
_entity_poly.pdbx_seq_one_letter_code
_entity_poly.pdbx_strand_id
1 'polypeptide(L)'
;MKIYLFLILLSLFGVLANSQNNDSLPSLGDASSGSISLAGEYDLGRLWLSLFRSSAKEYNDPITKSYVKDFIYRISESSEVRDRRYEFIILDDASINAFAAPGGIIGINTGMFLKTETEGQFASVMCHELAHLSQRHYARSQQNSSPLTNALILLGSVATAVVTANPQAILIAPALIQQLATNYTRDNEREADRIGFRNLVNAGFDPKSQSQMFQILQKTQGGINEEYSYLFTHPIPKERITDARIRETSIDDEKSYRNSLEFYLVKARAEVNNSKNMKSLEAVSYTHLTLPTTVQV
;
A
#
# COMPACT_ATOMS: atom_id res chain seq x y z
N MET A 1 23.51 37.49 22.20
CA MET A 1 22.67 36.32 22.54
C MET A 1 22.22 35.50 21.31
N LYS A 2 21.87 36.11 20.17
CA LYS A 2 21.44 35.38 18.96
C LYS A 2 22.56 34.61 18.22
N ILE A 3 23.81 35.07 18.28
CA ILE A 3 24.96 34.42 17.61
C ILE A 3 25.38 33.13 18.33
N TYR A 4 25.31 33.08 19.66
CA TYR A 4 25.65 31.88 20.43
C TYR A 4 24.64 30.76 20.24
N LEU A 5 23.36 31.07 20.00
CA LEU A 5 22.33 30.06 19.71
C LEU A 5 22.57 29.40 18.34
N PHE A 6 23.05 30.16 17.36
CA PHE A 6 23.38 29.66 16.03
C PHE A 6 24.60 28.72 16.03
N LEU A 7 25.61 29.04 16.84
CA LEU A 7 26.82 28.21 17.01
C LEU A 7 26.52 26.90 17.76
N ILE A 8 25.60 26.91 18.73
CA ILE A 8 25.15 25.71 19.43
C ILE A 8 24.36 24.78 18.48
N LEU A 9 23.52 25.33 17.59
CA LEU A 9 22.84 24.55 16.57
C LEU A 9 23.82 23.91 15.56
N LEU A 10 24.89 24.62 15.21
CA LEU A 10 25.90 24.09 14.28
C LEU A 10 26.75 22.98 14.93
N SER A 11 26.99 23.03 16.25
CA SER A 11 27.73 22.00 16.96
C SER A 11 26.91 20.70 17.17
N LEU A 12 25.59 20.80 17.27
CA LEU A 12 24.73 19.62 17.30
C LEU A 12 24.70 18.85 15.99
N PHE A 13 24.89 19.53 14.85
CA PHE A 13 24.97 18.87 13.54
C PHE A 13 26.29 18.13 13.33
N GLY A 14 27.36 18.49 14.01
CA GLY A 14 28.66 17.83 13.90
C GLY A 14 28.75 16.46 14.60
N VAL A 15 27.81 16.12 15.49
CA VAL A 15 27.82 14.86 16.25
C VAL A 15 27.10 13.72 15.52
N LEU A 16 26.28 14.05 14.52
CA LEU A 16 25.55 13.02 13.77
C LEU A 16 26.33 12.40 12.59
N ALA A 17 27.56 12.88 12.33
CA ALA A 17 28.38 12.39 11.22
C ALA A 17 29.32 11.22 11.60
N ASN A 18 29.25 10.68 12.81
CA ASN A 18 30.14 9.62 13.25
C ASN A 18 29.35 8.40 13.70
N SER A 19 28.89 7.60 12.75
CA SER A 19 28.39 6.26 13.02
C SER A 19 28.52 5.36 11.82
N GLN A 20 29.36 4.44 12.03
CA GLN A 20 29.29 3.00 11.90
C GLN A 20 29.87 2.41 10.62
N ASN A 21 31.04 1.90 10.82
CA ASN A 21 31.55 0.73 10.13
C ASN A 21 30.65 -0.47 10.48
N ASN A 22 29.61 -0.69 9.73
CA ASN A 22 28.97 -1.99 9.65
C ASN A 22 29.64 -2.77 8.54
N ASP A 23 30.55 -3.65 8.92
CA ASP A 23 31.21 -4.66 8.06
C ASP A 23 30.21 -5.75 7.55
N SER A 24 29.02 -5.38 7.15
CA SER A 24 28.18 -6.25 6.36
C SER A 24 28.45 -5.97 4.88
N LEU A 25 29.19 -6.85 4.22
CA LEU A 25 29.39 -6.81 2.78
C LEU A 25 28.03 -6.68 2.09
N PRO A 26 27.85 -5.73 1.15
CA PRO A 26 26.63 -5.63 0.35
C PRO A 26 26.41 -6.95 -0.38
N SER A 27 25.20 -7.50 -0.32
CA SER A 27 24.88 -8.68 -1.12
C SER A 27 25.03 -8.31 -2.58
N LEU A 28 25.84 -9.09 -3.35
CA LEU A 28 25.95 -8.92 -4.80
C LEU A 28 24.56 -9.06 -5.41
N GLY A 29 23.98 -7.95 -5.90
CA GLY A 29 22.69 -7.94 -6.58
C GLY A 29 21.70 -6.88 -6.13
N ASP A 30 21.98 -6.14 -5.04
CA ASP A 30 21.12 -5.05 -4.61
C ASP A 30 21.64 -3.70 -5.14
N ALA A 31 21.24 -3.34 -6.37
CA ALA A 31 21.60 -2.06 -6.99
C ALA A 31 21.12 -0.83 -6.19
N SER A 32 20.20 -1.01 -5.23
CA SER A 32 19.65 0.05 -4.38
C SER A 32 20.40 0.23 -3.06
N SER A 33 21.39 -0.63 -2.75
CA SER A 33 22.15 -0.57 -1.50
C SER A 33 22.99 0.72 -1.33
N GLY A 34 23.20 1.48 -2.41
CA GLY A 34 23.91 2.76 -2.38
C GLY A 34 23.10 3.98 -1.92
N SER A 35 21.76 3.89 -1.90
CA SER A 35 20.89 5.04 -1.57
C SER A 35 20.36 5.01 -0.13
N ILE A 36 19.64 3.96 0.25
CA ILE A 36 19.07 3.79 1.59
C ILE A 36 19.18 2.31 1.96
N SER A 37 19.69 2.01 3.18
CA SER A 37 19.72 0.63 3.69
C SER A 37 18.31 0.17 4.10
N LEU A 38 18.09 -1.15 4.25
CA LEU A 38 16.81 -1.68 4.78
C LEU A 38 16.52 -1.16 6.20
N ALA A 39 17.54 -0.97 7.03
CA ALA A 39 17.38 -0.35 8.34
C ALA A 39 16.95 1.12 8.21
N GLY A 40 17.55 1.87 7.29
CA GLY A 40 17.16 3.25 7.01
C GLY A 40 15.75 3.37 6.47
N GLU A 41 15.30 2.45 5.60
CA GLU A 41 13.90 2.39 5.16
C GLU A 41 12.95 2.10 6.33
N TYR A 42 13.35 1.22 7.24
CA TYR A 42 12.57 0.90 8.43
C TYR A 42 12.41 2.13 9.35
N ASP A 43 13.50 2.81 9.66
CA ASP A 43 13.47 3.99 10.54
C ASP A 43 12.66 5.13 9.91
N LEU A 44 12.84 5.36 8.61
CA LEU A 44 12.06 6.32 7.85
C LEU A 44 10.56 5.99 7.89
N GLY A 45 10.23 4.71 7.70
CA GLY A 45 8.86 4.23 7.76
C GLY A 45 8.22 4.44 9.14
N ARG A 46 8.95 4.17 10.23
CA ARG A 46 8.43 4.39 11.60
C ARG A 46 8.15 5.87 11.87
N LEU A 47 9.05 6.75 11.45
CA LEU A 47 8.83 8.19 11.55
C LEU A 47 7.58 8.61 10.74
N TRP A 48 7.51 8.21 9.47
CA TRP A 48 6.37 8.50 8.61
C TRP A 48 5.06 7.98 9.21
N LEU A 49 5.04 6.74 9.71
CA LEU A 49 3.87 6.11 10.31
C LEU A 49 3.34 6.89 11.53
N SER A 50 4.24 7.34 12.39
CA SER A 50 3.89 8.14 13.57
C SER A 50 3.16 9.43 13.18
N LEU A 51 3.66 10.10 12.14
CA LEU A 51 3.08 11.33 11.64
C LEU A 51 1.76 11.09 10.92
N PHE A 52 1.69 10.05 10.10
CA PHE A 52 0.49 9.68 9.38
C PHE A 52 -0.66 9.34 10.32
N ARG A 53 -0.40 8.53 11.36
CA ARG A 53 -1.41 8.17 12.38
C ARG A 53 -1.95 9.37 13.16
N SER A 54 -1.18 10.45 13.26
CA SER A 54 -1.67 11.67 13.94
C SER A 54 -2.74 12.41 13.16
N SER A 55 -2.88 12.17 11.86
CA SER A 55 -3.79 12.88 10.95
C SER A 55 -4.80 11.98 10.23
N ALA A 56 -4.55 10.68 10.18
CA ALA A 56 -5.40 9.75 9.45
C ALA A 56 -6.57 9.24 10.31
N LYS A 57 -7.75 9.09 9.68
CA LYS A 57 -8.89 8.42 10.30
C LYS A 57 -8.77 6.91 10.10
N GLU A 58 -8.19 6.22 11.09
CA GLU A 58 -8.08 4.77 11.04
C GLU A 58 -9.42 4.08 11.29
N TYR A 59 -9.66 3.02 10.52
CA TYR A 59 -10.75 2.07 10.76
C TYR A 59 -10.33 1.05 11.81
N ASN A 60 -10.79 1.25 13.05
CA ASN A 60 -10.37 0.50 14.22
C ASN A 60 -11.24 -0.74 14.48
N ASP A 61 -11.41 -1.60 13.47
CA ASP A 61 -12.10 -2.88 13.61
C ASP A 61 -11.11 -4.03 13.82
N PRO A 62 -11.13 -4.72 14.99
CA PRO A 62 -10.16 -5.77 15.31
C PRO A 62 -10.22 -6.97 14.35
N ILE A 63 -11.42 -7.31 13.86
CA ILE A 63 -11.61 -8.45 12.94
C ILE A 63 -10.97 -8.13 11.61
N THR A 64 -11.23 -6.95 11.05
CA THR A 64 -10.61 -6.50 9.81
C THR A 64 -9.09 -6.38 9.94
N LYS A 65 -8.60 -5.85 11.06
CA LYS A 65 -7.16 -5.76 11.32
C LYS A 65 -6.50 -7.15 11.38
N SER A 66 -7.13 -8.12 12.06
CA SER A 66 -6.62 -9.49 12.11
C SER A 66 -6.59 -10.13 10.73
N TYR A 67 -7.69 -10.03 9.99
CA TYR A 67 -7.77 -10.54 8.61
C TYR A 67 -6.66 -9.97 7.72
N VAL A 68 -6.51 -8.64 7.69
CA VAL A 68 -5.48 -7.97 6.86
C VAL A 68 -4.09 -8.46 7.24
N LYS A 69 -3.79 -8.52 8.54
CA LYS A 69 -2.51 -9.01 9.03
C LYS A 69 -2.23 -10.44 8.53
N ASP A 70 -3.13 -11.37 8.83
CA ASP A 70 -2.96 -12.79 8.50
C ASP A 70 -2.91 -13.00 6.98
N PHE A 71 -3.74 -12.25 6.23
CA PHE A 71 -3.76 -12.27 4.79
C PHE A 71 -2.42 -11.81 4.17
N ILE A 72 -1.89 -10.68 4.60
CA ILE A 72 -0.62 -10.15 4.07
C ILE A 72 0.54 -11.07 4.41
N TYR A 73 0.61 -11.60 5.64
CA TYR A 73 1.65 -12.57 5.99
C TYR A 73 1.56 -13.81 5.09
N ARG A 74 0.36 -14.36 4.86
CA ARG A 74 0.13 -15.52 4.00
C ARG A 74 0.62 -15.27 2.56
N ILE A 75 0.19 -14.19 1.91
CA ILE A 75 0.59 -13.91 0.52
C ILE A 75 2.07 -13.50 0.42
N SER A 76 2.65 -12.95 1.48
CA SER A 76 4.06 -12.58 1.50
C SER A 76 5.00 -13.78 1.51
N GLU A 77 4.53 -14.98 1.84
CA GLU A 77 5.30 -16.22 1.72
C GLU A 77 5.69 -16.51 0.25
N SER A 78 4.83 -16.11 -0.68
CA SER A 78 5.05 -16.22 -2.12
C SER A 78 5.81 -15.03 -2.71
N SER A 79 6.17 -14.03 -1.90
CA SER A 79 6.87 -12.81 -2.33
C SER A 79 8.37 -12.85 -2.00
N GLU A 80 9.12 -11.97 -2.65
CA GLU A 80 10.56 -11.78 -2.39
C GLU A 80 10.84 -10.72 -1.32
N VAL A 81 9.85 -10.31 -0.52
CA VAL A 81 10.04 -9.33 0.55
C VAL A 81 10.96 -9.91 1.62
N ARG A 82 12.10 -9.26 1.85
CA ARG A 82 13.12 -9.70 2.81
C ARG A 82 12.80 -9.29 4.23
N ASP A 83 12.36 -8.05 4.44
CA ASP A 83 11.97 -7.53 5.75
C ASP A 83 10.45 -7.57 5.90
N ARG A 84 9.96 -8.52 6.69
CA ARG A 84 8.52 -8.75 6.91
C ARG A 84 8.02 -8.15 8.21
N ARG A 85 8.67 -7.14 8.75
CA ARG A 85 8.20 -6.37 9.92
C ARG A 85 7.11 -5.39 9.49
N TYR A 86 5.95 -5.95 9.08
CA TYR A 86 4.84 -5.14 8.56
C TYR A 86 4.14 -4.33 9.64
N GLU A 87 3.70 -3.14 9.25
CA GLU A 87 2.73 -2.32 9.96
C GLU A 87 1.53 -2.05 9.07
N PHE A 88 0.36 -2.17 9.65
CA PHE A 88 -0.88 -2.06 8.90
C PHE A 88 -1.66 -0.82 9.31
N ILE A 89 -2.18 -0.11 8.30
CA ILE A 89 -3.09 1.01 8.45
C ILE A 89 -4.33 0.71 7.64
N ILE A 90 -5.48 0.66 8.28
CA ILE A 90 -6.75 0.57 7.57
C ILE A 90 -7.45 1.90 7.73
N LEU A 91 -7.77 2.55 6.61
CA LEU A 91 -8.41 3.86 6.59
C LEU A 91 -9.92 3.71 6.42
N ASP A 92 -10.68 4.48 7.20
CA ASP A 92 -12.13 4.59 7.05
C ASP A 92 -12.46 5.53 5.87
N ASP A 93 -12.22 5.00 4.67
CA ASP A 93 -12.40 5.72 3.40
C ASP A 93 -12.97 4.76 2.35
N ALA A 94 -14.11 5.16 1.73
CA ALA A 94 -14.82 4.35 0.74
C ALA A 94 -14.15 4.36 -0.65
N SER A 95 -13.11 5.15 -0.86
CA SER A 95 -12.36 5.14 -2.12
C SER A 95 -11.51 3.87 -2.27
N ILE A 96 -11.30 3.42 -3.51
CA ILE A 96 -10.36 2.34 -3.79
C ILE A 96 -8.95 2.91 -3.62
N ASN A 97 -8.25 2.44 -2.60
CA ASN A 97 -6.84 2.74 -2.42
C ASN A 97 -6.13 1.69 -1.57
N ALA A 98 -4.89 1.41 -1.95
CA ALA A 98 -3.92 0.70 -1.14
C ALA A 98 -2.54 1.22 -1.47
N PHE A 99 -1.60 1.11 -0.56
CA PHE A 99 -0.24 1.56 -0.78
C PHE A 99 0.75 0.80 0.09
N ALA A 100 1.97 0.71 -0.40
CA ALA A 100 3.11 0.28 0.37
C ALA A 100 4.08 1.45 0.57
N ALA A 101 4.53 1.65 1.82
CA ALA A 101 5.52 2.66 2.16
C ALA A 101 6.79 1.99 2.73
N PRO A 102 7.95 2.69 2.71
CA PRO A 102 9.21 2.17 3.23
C PRO A 102 9.07 1.60 4.64
N GLY A 103 9.87 0.58 4.94
CA GLY A 103 9.85 -0.05 6.25
C GLY A 103 8.68 -1.00 6.49
N GLY A 104 8.08 -1.52 5.41
CA GLY A 104 7.04 -2.54 5.48
C GLY A 104 5.66 -2.01 5.91
N ILE A 105 5.38 -0.73 5.68
CA ILE A 105 4.06 -0.17 5.97
C ILE A 105 3.11 -0.48 4.83
N ILE A 106 1.94 -1.01 5.15
CA ILE A 106 0.87 -1.33 4.19
C ILE A 106 -0.40 -0.59 4.63
N GLY A 107 -0.86 0.30 3.77
CA GLY A 107 -2.10 1.04 3.96
C GLY A 107 -3.20 0.53 3.05
N ILE A 108 -4.44 0.47 3.55
CA ILE A 108 -5.60 -0.05 2.82
C ILE A 108 -6.82 0.78 3.20
N ASN A 109 -7.53 1.30 2.21
CA ASN A 109 -8.83 1.93 2.45
C ASN A 109 -9.92 0.86 2.57
N THR A 110 -10.95 1.11 3.41
CA THR A 110 -12.14 0.23 3.49
C THR A 110 -12.83 0.06 2.14
N GLY A 111 -12.68 1.04 1.24
CA GLY A 111 -13.15 0.97 -0.14
C GLY A 111 -12.62 -0.21 -0.94
N MET A 112 -11.44 -0.75 -0.59
CA MET A 112 -10.93 -1.98 -1.20
C MET A 112 -11.88 -3.15 -0.98
N PHE A 113 -12.41 -3.32 0.24
CA PHE A 113 -13.39 -4.37 0.54
C PHE A 113 -14.76 -4.10 -0.08
N LEU A 114 -15.16 -2.83 -0.19
CA LEU A 114 -16.44 -2.46 -0.79
C LEU A 114 -16.50 -2.75 -2.28
N LYS A 115 -15.40 -2.53 -2.99
CA LYS A 115 -15.37 -2.52 -4.48
C LYS A 115 -14.83 -3.82 -5.09
N THR A 116 -14.03 -4.61 -4.37
CA THR A 116 -13.61 -5.93 -4.85
C THR A 116 -14.73 -6.95 -4.70
N GLU A 117 -14.95 -7.74 -5.73
CA GLU A 117 -15.98 -8.79 -5.76
C GLU A 117 -15.44 -10.11 -5.20
N THR A 118 -14.14 -10.35 -5.39
CA THR A 118 -13.46 -11.56 -4.96
C THR A 118 -12.22 -11.27 -4.11
N GLU A 119 -11.86 -12.21 -3.25
CA GLU A 119 -10.62 -12.16 -2.47
C GLU A 119 -9.38 -12.14 -3.37
N GLY A 120 -9.47 -12.79 -4.55
CA GLY A 120 -8.41 -12.76 -5.56
C GLY A 120 -8.16 -11.36 -6.14
N GLN A 121 -9.22 -10.57 -6.38
CA GLN A 121 -9.08 -9.18 -6.82
C GLN A 121 -8.40 -8.33 -5.73
N PHE A 122 -8.77 -8.50 -4.47
CA PHE A 122 -8.09 -7.88 -3.34
C PHE A 122 -6.62 -8.34 -3.27
N ALA A 123 -6.38 -9.65 -3.38
CA ALA A 123 -5.04 -10.23 -3.41
C ALA A 123 -4.17 -9.65 -4.52
N SER A 124 -4.72 -9.39 -5.70
CA SER A 124 -3.96 -8.88 -6.84
C SER A 124 -3.34 -7.50 -6.55
N VAL A 125 -4.09 -6.63 -5.86
CA VAL A 125 -3.58 -5.32 -5.43
C VAL A 125 -2.54 -5.49 -4.35
N MET A 126 -2.80 -6.32 -3.34
CA MET A 126 -1.84 -6.53 -2.25
C MET A 126 -0.53 -7.17 -2.74
N CYS A 127 -0.59 -8.10 -3.69
CA CYS A 127 0.60 -8.68 -4.32
C CYS A 127 1.40 -7.64 -5.14
N HIS A 128 0.71 -6.68 -5.77
CA HIS A 128 1.33 -5.56 -6.45
C HIS A 128 2.06 -4.64 -5.45
N GLU A 129 1.43 -4.30 -4.33
CA GLU A 129 2.06 -3.49 -3.27
C GLU A 129 3.27 -4.21 -2.65
N LEU A 130 3.16 -5.52 -2.39
CA LEU A 130 4.29 -6.33 -1.93
C LEU A 130 5.42 -6.40 -2.97
N ALA A 131 5.10 -6.33 -4.27
CA ALA A 131 6.13 -6.26 -5.31
C ALA A 131 6.90 -4.92 -5.24
N HIS A 132 6.22 -3.80 -4.99
CA HIS A 132 6.90 -2.52 -4.75
C HIS A 132 7.86 -2.58 -3.57
N LEU A 133 7.50 -3.24 -2.47
CA LEU A 133 8.38 -3.44 -1.32
C LEU A 133 9.55 -4.37 -1.65
N SER A 134 9.30 -5.52 -2.29
CA SER A 134 10.33 -6.51 -2.59
C SER A 134 11.39 -6.00 -3.56
N GLN A 135 10.97 -5.19 -4.54
CA GLN A 135 11.87 -4.56 -5.52
C GLN A 135 12.43 -3.23 -5.04
N ARG A 136 12.07 -2.81 -3.83
CA ARG A 136 12.54 -1.58 -3.20
C ARG A 136 12.38 -0.35 -4.11
N HIS A 137 11.23 -0.24 -4.77
CA HIS A 137 10.99 0.82 -5.77
C HIS A 137 11.16 2.22 -5.18
N TYR A 138 10.80 2.40 -3.90
CA TYR A 138 11.05 3.66 -3.20
C TYR A 138 12.56 3.97 -3.12
N ALA A 139 13.39 3.05 -2.62
CA ALA A 139 14.82 3.29 -2.50
C ALA A 139 15.48 3.51 -3.87
N ARG A 140 15.03 2.79 -4.89
CA ARG A 140 15.50 2.95 -6.28
C ARG A 140 15.13 4.32 -6.87
N SER A 141 13.93 4.82 -6.60
CA SER A 141 13.49 6.15 -7.05
C SER A 141 14.30 7.28 -6.42
N GLN A 142 14.84 7.06 -5.22
CA GLN A 142 15.66 8.03 -4.50
C GLN A 142 17.12 8.11 -4.95
N GLN A 143 17.58 7.19 -5.79
CA GLN A 143 19.00 7.18 -6.25
C GLN A 143 19.39 8.46 -6.99
N ASN A 144 18.44 9.09 -7.67
CA ASN A 144 18.67 10.32 -8.43
C ASN A 144 18.44 11.61 -7.62
N SER A 145 18.05 11.50 -6.35
CA SER A 145 17.75 12.61 -5.48
C SER A 145 18.75 12.68 -4.33
N SER A 146 19.16 13.88 -3.93
CA SER A 146 20.03 14.02 -2.76
C SER A 146 19.32 13.48 -1.51
N PRO A 147 19.96 12.62 -0.70
CA PRO A 147 19.38 12.12 0.56
C PRO A 147 18.92 13.24 1.50
N LEU A 148 19.66 14.35 1.50
CA LEU A 148 19.33 15.55 2.27
C LEU A 148 18.06 16.23 1.75
N THR A 149 17.89 16.32 0.42
CA THR A 149 16.68 16.90 -0.19
C THR A 149 15.45 16.09 0.17
N ASN A 150 15.54 14.76 0.13
CA ASN A 150 14.43 13.87 0.45
C ASN A 150 14.06 13.91 1.94
N ALA A 151 15.06 13.94 2.80
CA ALA A 151 14.84 14.14 4.25
C ALA A 151 14.23 15.51 4.54
N LEU A 152 14.68 16.58 3.87
CA LEU A 152 14.14 17.91 4.03
C LEU A 152 12.72 18.05 3.49
N ILE A 153 12.37 17.39 2.38
CA ILE A 153 11.01 17.37 1.86
C ILE A 153 10.08 16.64 2.84
N LEU A 154 10.52 15.49 3.36
CA LEU A 154 9.76 14.73 4.33
C LEU A 154 9.60 15.50 5.65
N LEU A 155 10.68 16.07 6.20
CA LEU A 155 10.67 16.85 7.44
C LEU A 155 10.01 18.21 7.25
N GLY A 156 10.15 18.84 6.08
CA GLY A 156 9.55 20.13 5.77
C GLY A 156 8.03 20.06 5.65
N SER A 157 7.49 18.99 5.07
CA SER A 157 6.04 18.76 5.04
C SER A 157 5.46 18.56 6.43
N VAL A 158 6.21 17.90 7.33
CA VAL A 158 5.87 17.69 8.74
C VAL A 158 5.98 18.98 9.54
N ALA A 159 7.07 19.72 9.39
CA ALA A 159 7.28 20.96 10.13
C ALA A 159 6.21 22.02 9.79
N THR A 160 5.75 22.06 8.53
CA THR A 160 4.66 22.96 8.12
C THR A 160 3.34 22.59 8.81
N ALA A 161 3.07 21.30 8.98
CA ALA A 161 1.87 20.82 9.68
C ALA A 161 1.87 21.15 11.17
N VAL A 162 3.03 20.99 11.82
CA VAL A 162 3.17 21.21 13.26
C VAL A 162 3.22 22.70 13.61
N VAL A 163 3.89 23.52 12.79
CA VAL A 163 4.11 24.96 13.06
C VAL A 163 2.85 25.80 12.78
N THR A 164 2.00 25.41 11.85
CA THR A 164 0.85 26.23 11.47
C THR A 164 -0.37 26.05 12.36
N ALA A 165 -0.41 25.00 13.22
CA ALA A 165 -1.58 24.63 14.04
C ALA A 165 -2.92 24.70 13.26
N ASN A 166 -2.86 24.54 11.95
CA ASN A 166 -3.97 24.76 11.03
C ASN A 166 -4.75 23.45 10.83
N PRO A 167 -6.07 23.42 11.09
CA PRO A 167 -6.90 22.24 10.82
C PRO A 167 -6.83 21.76 9.36
N GLN A 168 -6.46 22.63 8.42
CA GLN A 168 -6.21 22.27 7.02
C GLN A 168 -4.90 21.47 6.81
N ALA A 169 -4.05 21.39 7.80
CA ALA A 169 -2.89 20.48 7.82
C ALA A 169 -3.30 18.99 7.80
N ILE A 170 -4.56 18.68 8.09
CA ILE A 170 -5.18 17.35 7.93
C ILE A 170 -5.13 16.87 6.46
N LEU A 171 -4.99 17.77 5.50
CA LEU A 171 -4.80 17.45 4.07
C LEU A 171 -3.38 16.95 3.72
N ILE A 172 -2.45 16.92 4.68
CA ILE A 172 -1.05 16.56 4.43
C ILE A 172 -0.87 15.05 4.30
N ALA A 173 -1.68 14.23 4.99
CA ALA A 173 -1.57 12.77 4.88
C ALA A 173 -1.79 12.27 3.43
N PRO A 174 -2.83 12.71 2.70
CA PRO A 174 -2.99 12.39 1.28
C PRO A 174 -1.82 12.91 0.42
N ALA A 175 -1.33 14.11 0.68
CA ALA A 175 -0.20 14.68 -0.06
C ALA A 175 1.11 13.92 0.20
N LEU A 176 1.35 13.43 1.41
CA LEU A 176 2.48 12.58 1.74
C LEU A 176 2.39 11.21 1.07
N ILE A 177 1.21 10.59 1.05
CA ILE A 177 0.96 9.33 0.32
C ILE A 177 1.24 9.56 -1.16
N GLN A 178 0.66 10.61 -1.73
CA GLN A 178 0.84 10.96 -3.13
C GLN A 178 2.31 11.24 -3.46
N GLN A 179 3.06 11.90 -2.59
CA GLN A 179 4.47 12.18 -2.81
C GLN A 179 5.35 10.93 -2.73
N LEU A 180 5.04 9.97 -1.84
CA LEU A 180 5.74 8.69 -1.79
C LEU A 180 5.44 7.82 -3.03
N ALA A 181 4.22 7.91 -3.53
CA ALA A 181 3.74 7.09 -4.65
C ALA A 181 3.99 7.73 -6.03
N THR A 182 4.01 9.07 -6.17
CA THR A 182 4.23 9.76 -7.46
C THR A 182 5.63 9.57 -8.04
N ASN A 183 6.54 8.97 -7.30
CA ASN A 183 7.91 8.71 -7.77
C ASN A 183 8.06 7.40 -8.53
N TYR A 184 7.01 6.59 -8.66
CA TYR A 184 7.10 5.33 -9.41
C TYR A 184 7.02 5.58 -10.92
N THR A 185 8.01 5.04 -11.63
CA THR A 185 8.04 5.11 -13.09
C THR A 185 7.11 4.08 -13.69
N ARG A 186 6.75 4.25 -14.98
CA ARG A 186 5.99 3.24 -15.72
C ARG A 186 6.68 1.87 -15.72
N ASP A 187 8.00 1.85 -15.66
CA ASP A 187 8.77 0.59 -15.62
C ASP A 187 8.66 -0.08 -14.25
N ASN A 188 8.66 0.71 -13.15
CA ASN A 188 8.39 0.18 -11.81
C ASN A 188 6.98 -0.43 -11.73
N GLU A 189 5.98 0.21 -12.34
CA GLU A 189 4.62 -0.31 -12.39
C GLU A 189 4.52 -1.63 -13.16
N ARG A 190 5.17 -1.72 -14.34
CA ARG A 190 5.23 -2.96 -15.12
C ARG A 190 5.98 -4.08 -14.39
N GLU A 191 7.05 -3.73 -13.69
CA GLU A 191 7.80 -4.67 -12.86
C GLU A 191 6.93 -5.18 -11.70
N ALA A 192 6.23 -4.28 -10.99
CA ALA A 192 5.32 -4.63 -9.92
C ALA A 192 4.14 -5.48 -10.40
N ASP A 193 3.58 -5.19 -11.58
CA ASP A 193 2.53 -6.01 -12.19
C ASP A 193 2.99 -7.44 -12.46
N ARG A 194 4.18 -7.59 -13.04
CA ARG A 194 4.73 -8.90 -13.40
C ARG A 194 5.07 -9.74 -12.17
N ILE A 195 5.70 -9.13 -11.19
CA ILE A 195 6.10 -9.80 -9.95
C ILE A 195 4.88 -10.06 -9.08
N GLY A 196 3.97 -9.08 -8.96
CA GLY A 196 2.71 -9.22 -8.24
C GLY A 196 1.83 -10.32 -8.82
N PHE A 197 1.74 -10.45 -10.14
CA PHE A 197 1.04 -11.55 -10.80
C PHE A 197 1.63 -12.91 -10.43
N ARG A 198 2.95 -13.06 -10.50
CA ARG A 198 3.62 -14.30 -10.09
C ARG A 198 3.34 -14.65 -8.63
N ASN A 199 3.40 -13.66 -7.75
CA ASN A 199 3.11 -13.83 -6.32
C ASN A 199 1.64 -14.22 -6.09
N LEU A 200 0.70 -13.62 -6.83
CA LEU A 200 -0.74 -13.93 -6.81
C LEU A 200 -0.98 -15.41 -7.13
N VAL A 201 -0.42 -15.88 -8.24
CA VAL A 201 -0.56 -17.28 -8.69
C VAL A 201 0.08 -18.24 -7.70
N ASN A 202 1.29 -17.94 -7.22
CA ASN A 202 2.01 -18.76 -6.25
C ASN A 202 1.29 -18.80 -4.89
N ALA A 203 0.57 -17.76 -4.53
CA ALA A 203 -0.28 -17.71 -3.34
C ALA A 203 -1.61 -18.47 -3.52
N GLY A 204 -1.85 -19.05 -4.69
CA GLY A 204 -3.01 -19.90 -4.98
C GLY A 204 -4.28 -19.16 -5.35
N PHE A 205 -4.19 -17.92 -5.83
CA PHE A 205 -5.32 -17.14 -6.33
C PHE A 205 -5.51 -17.27 -7.85
N ASP A 206 -6.73 -16.98 -8.31
CA ASP A 206 -7.10 -17.00 -9.72
C ASP A 206 -6.22 -16.03 -10.53
N PRO A 207 -5.50 -16.51 -11.55
CA PRO A 207 -4.72 -15.67 -12.45
C PRO A 207 -5.51 -14.51 -13.09
N LYS A 208 -6.81 -14.68 -13.30
CA LYS A 208 -7.70 -13.66 -13.87
C LYS A 208 -7.94 -12.47 -12.95
N SER A 209 -7.65 -12.62 -11.66
CA SER A 209 -7.95 -11.60 -10.66
C SER A 209 -7.27 -10.26 -10.93
N GLN A 210 -6.05 -10.27 -11.49
CA GLN A 210 -5.33 -9.04 -11.81
C GLN A 210 -6.02 -8.27 -12.95
N SER A 211 -6.34 -8.93 -14.04
CA SER A 211 -7.02 -8.30 -15.18
C SER A 211 -8.43 -7.85 -14.82
N GLN A 212 -9.16 -8.62 -14.01
CA GLN A 212 -10.48 -8.26 -13.50
C GLN A 212 -10.41 -7.00 -12.61
N MET A 213 -9.43 -6.92 -11.71
CA MET A 213 -9.24 -5.74 -10.88
C MET A 213 -8.92 -4.50 -11.73
N PHE A 214 -8.08 -4.63 -12.75
CA PHE A 214 -7.81 -3.53 -13.69
C PHE A 214 -9.07 -3.08 -14.43
N GLN A 215 -9.99 -3.99 -14.76
CA GLN A 215 -11.27 -3.63 -15.37
C GLN A 215 -12.18 -2.86 -14.40
N ILE A 216 -12.20 -3.23 -13.10
CA ILE A 216 -12.90 -2.48 -12.06
C ILE A 216 -12.33 -1.06 -12.01
N LEU A 217 -11.02 -0.92 -11.89
CA LEU A 217 -10.35 0.36 -11.82
C LEU A 217 -10.55 1.21 -13.09
N GLN A 218 -10.59 0.59 -14.28
CA GLN A 218 -10.81 1.29 -15.54
C GLN A 218 -12.24 1.83 -15.69
N LYS A 219 -13.26 1.05 -15.29
CA LYS A 219 -14.66 1.50 -15.33
C LYS A 219 -14.88 2.77 -14.51
N THR A 220 -14.03 3.00 -13.56
CA THR A 220 -14.10 4.10 -12.60
C THR A 220 -13.35 5.35 -13.04
N GLN A 221 -12.48 5.24 -14.06
CA GLN A 221 -11.75 6.40 -14.63
C GLN A 221 -12.65 7.44 -15.32
N GLY A 222 -13.91 7.12 -15.63
CA GLY A 222 -14.83 8.03 -16.32
C GLY A 222 -15.54 9.07 -15.45
N GLY A 223 -15.40 9.03 -14.13
CA GLY A 223 -16.00 9.97 -13.18
C GLY A 223 -14.96 10.84 -12.51
N ILE A 224 -15.19 12.16 -12.48
CA ILE A 224 -14.34 13.16 -11.79
C ILE A 224 -14.60 13.06 -10.26
N ASN A 225 -14.58 11.89 -9.66
CA ASN A 225 -14.81 11.72 -8.24
C ASN A 225 -13.53 11.25 -7.55
N GLU A 226 -13.26 11.79 -6.38
CA GLU A 226 -12.17 11.44 -5.44
C GLU A 226 -12.19 9.94 -5.03
N GLU A 227 -13.12 9.18 -5.58
CA GLU A 227 -13.39 7.77 -5.26
C GLU A 227 -12.25 6.80 -5.66
N TYR A 228 -11.18 7.31 -6.34
CA TYR A 228 -10.16 6.46 -6.96
C TYR A 228 -8.74 6.98 -6.78
N SER A 229 -8.38 7.23 -5.54
CA SER A 229 -7.03 7.72 -5.20
C SER A 229 -5.92 6.75 -5.65
N TYR A 230 -6.20 5.46 -5.77
CA TYR A 230 -5.26 4.45 -6.28
C TYR A 230 -4.74 4.77 -7.69
N LEU A 231 -5.59 5.26 -8.58
CA LEU A 231 -5.20 5.57 -9.97
C LEU A 231 -4.28 6.79 -10.09
N PHE A 232 -4.25 7.66 -9.09
CA PHE A 232 -3.30 8.79 -9.07
C PHE A 232 -1.88 8.32 -8.81
N THR A 233 -1.71 7.25 -8.03
CA THR A 233 -0.41 6.69 -7.67
C THR A 233 -0.01 5.57 -8.61
N HIS A 234 -0.98 4.79 -9.12
CA HIS A 234 -0.80 3.64 -10.01
C HIS A 234 -1.64 3.78 -11.29
N PRO A 235 -1.24 4.62 -12.24
CA PRO A 235 -1.98 4.80 -13.49
C PRO A 235 -2.09 3.48 -14.26
N ILE A 236 -3.28 3.18 -14.78
CA ILE A 236 -3.54 1.95 -15.54
C ILE A 236 -3.79 2.27 -17.02
N PRO A 237 -2.75 2.49 -17.81
CA PRO A 237 -2.88 2.62 -19.25
C PRO A 237 -3.31 1.27 -19.88
N LYS A 238 -3.84 1.33 -21.11
CA LYS A 238 -4.37 0.14 -21.79
C LYS A 238 -3.35 -1.00 -21.94
N GLU A 239 -2.09 -0.66 -22.04
CA GLU A 239 -0.98 -1.61 -22.15
C GLU A 239 -0.91 -2.53 -20.92
N ARG A 240 -1.03 -1.99 -19.70
CA ARG A 240 -0.99 -2.80 -18.46
C ARG A 240 -2.15 -3.80 -18.41
N ILE A 241 -3.35 -3.41 -18.89
CA ILE A 241 -4.52 -4.29 -18.98
C ILE A 241 -4.27 -5.41 -20.00
N THR A 242 -3.72 -5.07 -21.17
CA THR A 242 -3.38 -6.04 -22.20
C THR A 242 -2.34 -7.04 -21.72
N ASP A 243 -1.28 -6.55 -21.07
CA ASP A 243 -0.21 -7.37 -20.50
C ASP A 243 -0.75 -8.31 -19.40
N ALA A 244 -1.67 -7.86 -18.57
CA ALA A 244 -2.31 -8.71 -17.57
C ALA A 244 -3.11 -9.84 -18.20
N ARG A 245 -3.89 -9.55 -19.26
CA ARG A 245 -4.65 -10.57 -20.01
C ARG A 245 -3.74 -11.59 -20.71
N ILE A 246 -2.61 -11.15 -21.28
CA ILE A 246 -1.64 -12.07 -21.88
C ILE A 246 -1.05 -12.99 -20.80
N ARG A 247 -0.71 -12.46 -19.64
CA ARG A 247 -0.18 -13.27 -18.53
C ARG A 247 -1.18 -14.30 -18.03
N GLU A 248 -2.46 -13.92 -17.87
CA GLU A 248 -3.47 -14.87 -17.41
C GLU A 248 -3.67 -16.04 -18.40
N THR A 249 -3.60 -15.77 -19.73
CA THR A 249 -3.73 -16.84 -20.74
C THR A 249 -2.51 -17.77 -20.81
N SER A 250 -1.38 -17.39 -20.25
CA SER A 250 -0.19 -18.24 -20.17
C SER A 250 -0.26 -19.30 -19.07
N ILE A 251 -1.25 -19.20 -18.17
CA ILE A 251 -1.50 -20.16 -17.10
C ILE A 251 -2.70 -21.03 -17.49
N ASP A 252 -2.42 -22.28 -17.77
CA ASP A 252 -3.45 -23.28 -17.97
C ASP A 252 -3.92 -23.80 -16.59
N ASP A 253 -5.01 -23.24 -16.10
CA ASP A 253 -5.52 -23.54 -14.77
C ASP A 253 -7.05 -23.73 -14.79
N GLU A 254 -7.47 -24.98 -14.62
CA GLU A 254 -8.87 -25.36 -14.48
C GLU A 254 -9.39 -25.35 -13.04
N LYS A 255 -8.60 -24.82 -12.09
CA LYS A 255 -8.98 -24.82 -10.67
C LYS A 255 -10.18 -23.91 -10.40
N SER A 256 -11.01 -24.35 -9.47
CA SER A 256 -12.06 -23.52 -8.90
C SER A 256 -11.50 -22.70 -7.74
N TYR A 257 -11.58 -21.40 -7.84
CA TYR A 257 -11.15 -20.46 -6.80
C TYR A 257 -12.34 -20.01 -5.97
N ARG A 258 -12.19 -20.01 -4.65
CA ARG A 258 -13.24 -19.60 -3.72
C ARG A 258 -12.71 -18.52 -2.80
N ASN A 259 -13.58 -17.56 -2.46
CA ASN A 259 -13.27 -16.59 -1.43
C ASN A 259 -13.31 -17.28 -0.05
N SER A 260 -12.47 -16.80 0.87
CA SER A 260 -12.53 -17.21 2.27
C SER A 260 -13.80 -16.66 2.95
N LEU A 261 -14.25 -17.34 4.01
CA LEU A 261 -15.35 -16.82 4.82
C LEU A 261 -14.97 -15.50 5.50
N GLU A 262 -13.72 -15.38 5.90
CA GLU A 262 -13.14 -14.20 6.52
C GLU A 262 -13.21 -12.98 5.60
N PHE A 263 -12.94 -13.17 4.30
CA PHE A 263 -13.08 -12.10 3.32
C PHE A 263 -14.52 -11.58 3.24
N TYR A 264 -15.51 -12.47 3.19
CA TYR A 264 -16.92 -12.06 3.18
C TYR A 264 -17.32 -11.34 4.48
N LEU A 265 -16.82 -11.81 5.62
CA LEU A 265 -17.08 -11.18 6.91
C LEU A 265 -16.53 -9.75 6.95
N VAL A 266 -15.30 -9.55 6.51
CA VAL A 266 -14.67 -8.22 6.48
C VAL A 266 -15.36 -7.30 5.48
N LYS A 267 -15.75 -7.81 4.32
CA LYS A 267 -16.53 -7.07 3.33
C LYS A 267 -17.86 -6.61 3.90
N ALA A 268 -18.63 -7.50 4.53
CA ALA A 268 -19.89 -7.15 5.18
C ALA A 268 -19.71 -6.09 6.28
N ARG A 269 -18.63 -6.18 7.07
CA ARG A 269 -18.32 -5.17 8.10
C ARG A 269 -18.00 -3.80 7.50
N ALA A 270 -17.24 -3.77 6.41
CA ALA A 270 -16.97 -2.53 5.68
C ALA A 270 -18.26 -1.92 5.09
N GLU A 271 -19.15 -2.75 4.54
CA GLU A 271 -20.46 -2.31 4.03
C GLU A 271 -21.35 -1.73 5.13
N VAL A 272 -21.43 -2.40 6.28
CA VAL A 272 -22.17 -1.89 7.45
C VAL A 272 -21.60 -0.56 7.93
N ASN A 273 -20.28 -0.45 8.05
CA ASN A 273 -19.64 0.80 8.46
C ASN A 273 -19.90 1.95 7.46
N ASN A 274 -19.90 1.66 6.17
CA ASN A 274 -20.16 2.66 5.12
C ASN A 274 -21.65 2.98 4.93
N SER A 275 -22.55 2.20 5.54
CA SER A 275 -24.01 2.38 5.40
C SER A 275 -24.49 3.61 6.15
N LYS A 276 -25.22 4.50 5.45
CA LYS A 276 -25.72 5.77 6.01
C LYS A 276 -27.13 5.66 6.60
N ASN A 277 -27.85 4.54 6.41
CA ASN A 277 -29.21 4.35 6.90
C ASN A 277 -29.58 2.87 7.07
N MET A 278 -30.64 2.60 7.85
CA MET A 278 -31.14 1.25 8.16
C MET A 278 -31.57 0.45 6.93
N LYS A 279 -32.11 1.09 5.90
CA LYS A 279 -32.54 0.39 4.66
C LYS A 279 -31.36 -0.18 3.89
N SER A 280 -30.21 0.51 3.87
CA SER A 280 -28.98 -0.02 3.27
C SER A 280 -28.41 -1.19 4.09
N LEU A 281 -28.57 -1.20 5.42
CA LEU A 281 -28.19 -2.32 6.26
C LEU A 281 -29.05 -3.57 6.04
N GLU A 282 -30.35 -3.41 5.81
CA GLU A 282 -31.23 -4.52 5.44
C GLU A 282 -30.81 -5.15 4.11
N ALA A 283 -30.46 -4.35 3.09
CA ALA A 283 -29.97 -4.85 1.83
C ALA A 283 -28.64 -5.63 1.98
N VAL A 284 -27.72 -5.15 2.82
CA VAL A 284 -26.47 -5.85 3.15
C VAL A 284 -26.75 -7.20 3.82
N SER A 285 -27.68 -7.23 4.78
CA SER A 285 -28.08 -8.47 5.45
C SER A 285 -28.64 -9.51 4.47
N TYR A 286 -29.45 -9.08 3.48
CA TYR A 286 -30.01 -9.98 2.47
C TYR A 286 -28.93 -10.56 1.55
N THR A 287 -27.95 -9.76 1.13
CA THR A 287 -26.90 -10.21 0.20
C THR A 287 -25.91 -11.17 0.83
N HIS A 288 -25.68 -11.05 2.15
CA HIS A 288 -24.69 -11.88 2.86
C HIS A 288 -25.31 -13.08 3.59
N LEU A 289 -26.61 -13.07 3.91
CA LEU A 289 -27.30 -14.23 4.46
C LEU A 289 -27.67 -15.27 3.41
N THR A 290 -27.72 -14.90 2.12
CA THR A 290 -27.81 -15.85 1.02
C THR A 290 -26.41 -16.31 0.62
N LEU A 291 -25.69 -16.95 1.52
CA LEU A 291 -24.55 -17.81 1.13
C LEU A 291 -25.06 -18.78 0.08
N PRO A 292 -24.33 -19.00 -1.03
CA PRO A 292 -24.74 -19.98 -2.02
C PRO A 292 -24.86 -21.34 -1.32
N THR A 293 -26.10 -21.80 -1.15
CA THR A 293 -26.49 -23.10 -0.56
C THR A 293 -26.16 -24.27 -1.48
N THR A 294 -25.04 -24.21 -2.19
CA THR A 294 -24.50 -25.35 -2.91
C THR A 294 -23.23 -25.85 -2.23
N VAL A 295 -23.42 -26.38 -1.00
CA VAL A 295 -22.61 -27.49 -0.52
C VAL A 295 -23.20 -28.72 -1.18
N GLN A 296 -22.78 -29.06 -2.38
CA GLN A 296 -22.91 -30.41 -2.89
C GLN A 296 -21.86 -31.26 -2.17
N VAL A 297 -22.34 -32.21 -1.41
CA VAL A 297 -21.61 -33.30 -0.77
C VAL A 297 -20.92 -34.16 -1.83
#